data_bb1cca99f7f301c863124937ce49d40d
#
_entry.id   bb1cca99f7f301c863124937ce49d40d
#
_cell.length_a   1.000
_cell.length_b   1.000
_cell.length_c   1.000
_cell.angle_alpha   90.00
_cell.angle_beta   90.00
_cell.angle_gamma   90.00
#
_symmetry.space_group_name_H-M   'P 1'
#
loop_
_entity.id
_entity.type
_entity.pdbx_description
1 polymer ?
#
loop_
_entity_poly.entity_id
_entity_poly.type
_entity_poly.pdbx_seq_one_letter_code
_entity_poly.pdbx_strand_id
1 'polypeptide(L)' 'MKFQFDDLFTSEDSKITAKKDIRIGALVIPGGHSIDPSDPNLGLPLNEWRDKSFDVTIDNGTIAITQIIDS' A
#
# COMPACT_ATOMS: atom_id res chain seq x y z
N MET A 1 -8.83 9.99 6.49
CA MET A 1 -7.73 10.70 5.82
C MET A 1 -7.52 10.07 4.46
N LYS A 2 -7.37 10.86 3.42
CA LYS A 2 -7.28 10.35 2.06
C LYS A 2 -5.85 10.45 1.54
N PHE A 3 -5.28 9.32 1.11
CA PHE A 3 -3.94 9.25 0.56
C PHE A 3 -4.01 8.70 -0.85
N GLN A 4 -3.02 9.08 -1.66
CA GLN A 4 -2.82 8.48 -2.97
C GLN A 4 -1.81 7.36 -2.89
N PHE A 5 -1.72 6.54 -3.94
CA PHE A 5 -0.76 5.44 -3.96
C PHE A 5 0.67 5.91 -3.69
N ASP A 6 1.07 7.03 -4.31
CA ASP A 6 2.43 7.55 -4.14
C ASP A 6 2.71 8.10 -2.75
N ASP A 7 1.67 8.38 -1.96
CA ASP A 7 1.83 8.78 -0.56
C ASP A 7 2.18 7.59 0.34
N LEU A 8 1.80 6.39 -0.08
CA LEU A 8 1.97 5.17 0.70
C LEU A 8 3.15 4.34 0.24
N PHE A 9 3.44 4.35 -1.05
CA PHE A 9 4.42 3.47 -1.67
C PHE A 9 5.35 4.24 -2.58
N THR A 10 6.56 3.71 -2.73
CA THR A 10 7.53 4.16 -3.73
C THR A 10 7.67 3.05 -4.77
N SER A 11 7.56 3.39 -6.06
CA SER A 11 7.78 2.43 -7.15
C SER A 11 9.19 2.59 -7.69
N GLU A 12 9.93 1.50 -7.77
CA GLU A 12 11.30 1.51 -8.27
C GLU A 12 11.66 0.16 -8.85
N ASP A 13 12.18 0.14 -10.08
CA ASP A 13 12.66 -1.07 -10.76
C ASP A 13 11.66 -2.22 -10.71
N SER A 14 10.41 -1.96 -11.02
CA SER A 14 9.32 -2.93 -11.01
C SER A 14 8.97 -3.44 -9.62
N LYS A 15 9.50 -2.84 -8.56
CA LYS A 15 9.17 -3.17 -7.19
C LYS A 15 8.49 -2.00 -6.50
N ILE A 16 7.72 -2.33 -5.49
CA ILE A 16 6.99 -1.35 -4.70
C ILE A 16 7.48 -1.45 -3.26
N THR A 17 7.84 -0.31 -2.68
CA THR A 17 8.31 -0.24 -1.30
C THR A 17 7.34 0.60 -0.50
N ALA A 18 6.88 0.07 0.64
CA ALA A 18 6.03 0.82 1.54
C ALA A 18 6.86 1.89 2.25
N LYS A 19 6.37 3.12 2.30
CA LYS A 19 7.06 4.22 2.98
C LYS A 19 6.98 4.11 4.49
N LYS A 20 5.92 3.47 5.00
CA LYS A 20 5.70 3.23 6.43
C LYS A 20 5.01 1.88 6.58
N ASP A 21 4.85 1.43 7.82
CA ASP A 21 4.10 0.22 8.08
C ASP A 21 2.66 0.42 7.63
N ILE A 22 2.17 -0.47 6.77
CA ILE A 22 0.83 -0.37 6.20
C ILE A 22 0.08 -1.65 6.52
N ARG A 23 -1.14 -1.48 7.04
CA ARG A 23 -2.03 -2.60 7.31
C ARG A 23 -3.22 -2.58 6.35
N ILE A 24 -3.47 -3.71 5.73
CA ILE A 24 -4.60 -3.90 4.83
C ILE A 24 -5.35 -5.13 5.31
N GLY A 25 -6.47 -4.94 5.99
CA GLY A 25 -7.18 -6.05 6.62
C GLY A 25 -6.29 -6.75 7.64
N ALA A 26 -6.04 -8.03 7.45
CA ALA A 26 -5.18 -8.82 8.32
C ALA A 26 -3.71 -8.83 7.87
N LEU A 27 -3.40 -8.21 6.75
CA LEU A 27 -2.05 -8.20 6.20
C LEU A 27 -1.31 -6.93 6.62
N VAL A 28 -0.05 -7.09 7.05
CA VAL A 28 0.81 -5.96 7.40
C VAL A 28 2.02 -5.96 6.48
N ILE A 29 2.29 -4.80 5.88
CA ILE A 29 3.47 -4.58 5.04
C ILE A 29 4.41 -3.67 5.81
N PRO A 30 5.57 -4.16 6.25
CA PRO A 30 6.53 -3.32 6.98
C PRO A 30 7.08 -2.20 6.11
N GLY A 31 7.28 -1.03 6.72
CA GLY A 31 7.90 0.10 6.03
C GLY A 31 9.31 -0.23 5.58
N GLY A 32 9.66 0.20 4.37
CA GLY A 32 10.97 -0.07 3.79
C GLY A 32 11.10 -1.45 3.17
N HIS A 33 10.06 -2.28 3.24
CA HIS A 33 10.07 -3.62 2.65
C HIS A 33 9.68 -3.54 1.17
N SER A 34 10.51 -4.08 0.29
CA SER A 34 10.23 -4.11 -1.14
C SER A 34 9.35 -5.30 -1.51
N ILE A 35 8.37 -5.06 -2.35
CA ILE A 35 7.39 -6.06 -2.78
C ILE A 35 7.38 -6.12 -4.30
N ASP A 36 7.35 -7.33 -4.85
CA ASP A 36 7.14 -7.53 -6.27
C ASP A 36 5.63 -7.59 -6.52
N PRO A 37 5.06 -6.58 -7.21
CA PRO A 37 3.60 -6.57 -7.44
C PRO A 37 3.14 -7.68 -8.38
N SER A 38 4.06 -8.34 -9.08
CA SER A 38 3.74 -9.45 -9.96
C SER A 38 3.77 -10.80 -9.26
N ASP A 39 4.15 -10.84 -7.99
CA ASP A 39 4.25 -12.08 -7.22
C ASP A 39 2.86 -12.66 -6.98
N PRO A 40 2.56 -13.88 -7.49
CA PRO A 40 1.24 -14.49 -7.30
C PRO A 40 0.96 -14.84 -5.85
N ASN A 41 1.98 -14.95 -5.01
CA ASN A 41 1.81 -15.26 -3.59
C ASN A 41 1.48 -14.03 -2.75
N LEU A 42 1.58 -12.84 -3.33
CA LEU A 42 1.32 -11.59 -2.61
C LEU A 42 -0.13 -11.45 -2.17
N GLY A 43 -1.07 -11.87 -3.03
CA GLY A 43 -2.49 -11.79 -2.73
C GLY A 43 -3.08 -10.39 -2.80
N LEU A 44 -2.32 -9.41 -3.26
CA LEU A 44 -2.75 -8.02 -3.37
C LEU A 44 -2.58 -7.51 -4.80
N PRO A 45 -3.61 -6.90 -5.41
CA PRO A 45 -3.52 -6.38 -6.76
C PRO A 45 -2.87 -4.98 -6.78
N LEU A 46 -1.62 -4.87 -6.33
CA LEU A 46 -0.96 -3.58 -6.19
C LEU A 46 -0.84 -2.81 -7.50
N ASN A 47 -0.70 -3.51 -8.63
CA ASN A 47 -0.65 -2.83 -9.93
C ASN A 47 -1.96 -2.13 -10.27
N GLU A 48 -3.08 -2.66 -9.80
CA GLU A 48 -4.38 -2.06 -10.02
C GLU A 48 -4.62 -0.85 -9.12
N TRP A 49 -3.87 -0.75 -8.03
CA TRP A 49 -4.04 0.31 -7.03
C TRP A 49 -3.30 1.59 -7.39
N ARG A 50 -2.43 1.57 -8.38
CA ARG A 50 -1.58 2.72 -8.73
C ARG A 50 -2.37 3.99 -9.04
N ASP A 51 -3.56 3.84 -9.62
CA ASP A 51 -4.42 4.95 -10.01
C ASP A 51 -5.54 5.22 -9.02
N LYS A 52 -5.48 4.60 -7.85
CA LYS A 52 -6.55 4.70 -6.86
C LYS A 52 -6.13 5.57 -5.68
N SER A 53 -7.15 6.03 -4.96
CA SER A 53 -6.96 6.73 -3.69
C SER A 53 -7.36 5.79 -2.56
N PHE A 54 -6.89 6.09 -1.35
CA PHE A 54 -7.14 5.24 -0.20
C PHE A 54 -7.63 6.08 0.95
N ASP A 55 -8.65 5.60 1.65
CA ASP A 55 -9.06 6.17 2.91
C ASP A 55 -8.30 5.41 4.00
N VAL A 56 -7.59 6.16 4.85
CA VAL A 56 -6.69 5.55 5.83
C VAL A 56 -6.89 6.15 7.20
N THR A 57 -6.50 5.38 8.22
CA THR A 57 -6.33 5.86 9.58
C THR A 57 -4.90 5.58 10.01
N ILE A 58 -4.35 6.43 10.86
CA ILE A 58 -2.99 6.28 11.36
C ILE A 58 -3.07 5.95 12.84
N ASP A 59 -2.45 4.83 13.23
CA ASP A 59 -2.44 4.36 14.60
C ASP A 59 -1.02 3.92 14.97
N ASN A 60 -0.40 4.62 15.91
CA ASN A 60 0.97 4.35 16.38
C ASN A 60 1.99 4.23 15.24
N GLY A 61 1.86 5.11 14.24
CA GLY A 61 2.78 5.11 13.10
C GLY A 61 2.46 4.09 12.02
N THR A 62 1.44 3.27 12.23
CA THR A 62 0.96 2.32 11.22
C THR A 62 -0.20 2.92 10.46
N ILE A 63 -0.13 2.87 9.14
CA ILE A 63 -1.19 3.34 8.27
C ILE A 63 -2.12 2.18 7.97
N ALA A 64 -3.38 2.29 8.41
CA ALA A 64 -4.39 1.27 8.15
C ALA A 64 -5.28 1.73 6.99
N ILE A 65 -5.29 0.97 5.91
CA ILE A 65 -6.16 1.25 4.78
C ILE A 65 -7.54 0.71 5.09
N THR A 66 -8.52 1.60 5.14
CA THR A 66 -9.90 1.23 5.47
C THR A 66 -10.79 1.13 4.24
N GLN A 67 -10.43 1.82 3.16
CA GLN A 67 -11.20 1.78 1.93
C GLN A 67 -10.32 2.14 0.73
N ILE A 68 -10.56 1.47 -0.39
CA ILE A 68 -9.92 1.77 -1.66
C ILE A 68 -10.94 2.49 -2.52
N ILE A 69 -10.55 3.67 -3.03
CA ILE A 69 -11.45 4.55 -3.76
C ILE A 69 -11.00 4.64 -5.21
N ASP A 70 -11.88 4.33 -6.14
CA ASP A 70 -11.60 4.51 -7.56
C ASP A 70 -11.56 6.01 -7.88
N SER A 71 -10.48 6.43 -8.51
CA SER A 71 -10.30 7.83 -8.87
C SER A 71 -10.90 8.14 -10.22
#